data_68e15223d33e41337cda228116088961
#
_entry.id   68e15223d33e41337cda228116088961
#
_cell.length_a   1.000
_cell.length_b   1.000
_cell.length_c   1.000
_cell.angle_alpha   90.00
_cell.angle_beta   90.00
_cell.angle_gamma   90.00
#
_symmetry.space_group_name_H-M   'P 1'
#
loop_
_entity.id
_entity.type
_entity.pdbx_description
1 polymer ?
#
loop_
_entity_poly.entity_id
_entity_poly.type
_entity_poly.pdbx_seq_one_letter_code
_entity_poly.pdbx_strand_id
1 'polypeptide(L)'
;MPFIPHTPDDVAHMLEVIGAGSIDDLFDEIPGALMARPLDAVPPALSEMEVARLLTERAARDGRLLNFVGAGAYEHHIPAPVWAIATRGEFYSAYTPYQAEASQGTLQLIYEYQSMISALTAMEVSNASMYDGASALAESCLMAVRSNRASTSRRILLPRTVNPTYAQVARAITHNQNIDFEIVNYAPSEGRLAPQALGAYAGRDFAALIVQQPNFFGTLEEVDALTDWAHANNVLLVAVVNPIALALLKPPGEWGSGDAGKRGADIVCGEGQPLGVPLASGGPYFGFMSTRMAHVRQMPGRIVGRTLDTQGRPGFTLTLQAREQHIRRSKATSNICTNQGLMVTAATIYMSLMGAAGLERVATASAERTAQLLGALTQIPGVALAFDTPRFHEAVLTLDRPVGPVLEALAERGIAGGLDLAASYPELEHALLVCATETKLDADIDAYARAMADLMRSSRGARAAIRGA
;
A
#
# COMPACT_ATOMS: atom_id res chain seq x y z
N MET A 1 12.51 -11.34 -35.86
CA MET A 1 12.19 -11.28 -34.44
C MET A 1 12.16 -12.70 -33.88
N PRO A 2 12.76 -12.98 -32.70
CA PRO A 2 12.90 -14.36 -32.22
C PRO A 2 11.60 -15.06 -31.85
N PHE A 3 10.49 -14.31 -31.75
CA PHE A 3 9.16 -14.82 -31.39
C PHE A 3 8.19 -14.97 -32.57
N ILE A 4 8.63 -14.66 -33.79
CA ILE A 4 7.86 -14.89 -35.03
C ILE A 4 8.62 -15.93 -35.83
N PRO A 5 8.28 -17.24 -35.71
CA PRO A 5 9.06 -18.34 -36.27
C PRO A 5 8.89 -18.46 -37.77
N HIS A 6 7.85 -17.87 -38.37
CA HIS A 6 7.53 -18.07 -39.79
C HIS A 6 8.00 -16.88 -40.65
N THR A 7 8.63 -17.19 -41.76
CA THR A 7 8.95 -16.21 -42.80
C THR A 7 7.72 -15.91 -43.68
N PRO A 8 7.71 -14.82 -44.47
CA PRO A 8 6.65 -14.58 -45.45
C PRO A 8 6.42 -15.77 -46.39
N ASP A 9 7.46 -16.46 -46.79
CA ASP A 9 7.37 -17.65 -47.69
C ASP A 9 6.70 -18.83 -46.95
N ASP A 10 7.00 -19.03 -45.68
CA ASP A 10 6.31 -20.04 -44.86
C ASP A 10 4.81 -19.72 -44.74
N VAL A 11 4.47 -18.45 -44.53
CA VAL A 11 3.07 -18.00 -44.44
C VAL A 11 2.36 -18.20 -45.78
N ALA A 12 2.99 -17.84 -46.90
CA ALA A 12 2.43 -18.05 -48.25
C ALA A 12 2.18 -19.54 -48.51
N HIS A 13 3.14 -20.40 -48.19
CA HIS A 13 2.99 -21.87 -48.36
C HIS A 13 1.86 -22.44 -47.47
N MET A 14 1.75 -21.98 -46.22
CA MET A 14 0.65 -22.40 -45.34
C MET A 14 -0.72 -21.97 -45.87
N LEU A 15 -0.86 -20.75 -46.37
CA LEU A 15 -2.09 -20.28 -47.00
C LEU A 15 -2.46 -21.08 -48.27
N GLU A 16 -1.47 -21.41 -49.12
CA GLU A 16 -1.66 -22.28 -50.29
C GLU A 16 -2.20 -23.68 -49.90
N VAL A 17 -1.61 -24.28 -48.84
CA VAL A 17 -2.05 -25.59 -48.36
C VAL A 17 -3.47 -25.56 -47.81
N ILE A 18 -3.85 -24.45 -47.12
CA ILE A 18 -5.18 -24.25 -46.56
C ILE A 18 -6.18 -23.92 -47.69
N GLY A 19 -5.74 -23.35 -48.80
CA GLY A 19 -6.57 -22.84 -49.88
C GLY A 19 -7.12 -21.45 -49.65
N ALA A 20 -6.46 -20.63 -48.80
CA ALA A 20 -6.80 -19.24 -48.52
C ALA A 20 -5.88 -18.29 -49.27
N GLY A 21 -6.42 -17.16 -49.75
CA GLY A 21 -5.64 -16.14 -50.46
C GLY A 21 -4.89 -15.18 -49.53
N SER A 22 -5.39 -15.03 -48.31
CA SER A 22 -4.81 -14.17 -47.29
C SER A 22 -5.12 -14.66 -45.87
N ILE A 23 -4.44 -14.10 -44.87
CA ILE A 23 -4.77 -14.38 -43.46
C ILE A 23 -6.18 -13.88 -43.15
N ASP A 24 -6.62 -12.78 -43.76
CA ASP A 24 -7.95 -12.19 -43.50
C ASP A 24 -9.07 -13.14 -43.95
N ASP A 25 -8.86 -13.96 -44.97
CA ASP A 25 -9.82 -14.97 -45.43
C ASP A 25 -10.11 -16.04 -44.37
N LEU A 26 -9.22 -16.23 -43.40
CA LEU A 26 -9.41 -17.16 -42.28
C LEU A 26 -10.41 -16.67 -41.23
N PHE A 27 -10.86 -15.40 -41.36
CA PHE A 27 -11.82 -14.75 -40.49
C PHE A 27 -13.14 -14.41 -41.17
N ASP A 28 -13.44 -15.05 -42.31
CA ASP A 28 -14.63 -14.80 -43.15
C ASP A 28 -15.96 -15.06 -42.42
N GLU A 29 -15.94 -15.91 -41.38
CA GLU A 29 -17.09 -16.17 -40.51
C GLU A 29 -17.41 -14.96 -39.56
N ILE A 30 -16.51 -13.99 -39.42
CA ILE A 30 -16.76 -12.78 -38.65
C ILE A 30 -17.44 -11.75 -39.57
N PRO A 31 -18.69 -11.29 -39.25
CA PRO A 31 -19.34 -10.27 -40.05
C PRO A 31 -18.47 -9.02 -40.19
N GLY A 32 -18.31 -8.49 -41.41
CA GLY A 32 -17.43 -7.36 -41.69
C GLY A 32 -17.72 -6.10 -40.83
N ALA A 33 -18.97 -5.92 -40.37
CA ALA A 33 -19.33 -4.84 -39.44
C ALA A 33 -18.73 -4.99 -38.04
N LEU A 34 -18.29 -6.18 -37.66
CA LEU A 34 -17.66 -6.51 -36.39
C LEU A 34 -16.13 -6.58 -36.47
N MET A 35 -15.56 -6.52 -37.68
CA MET A 35 -14.12 -6.48 -37.86
C MET A 35 -13.53 -5.20 -37.27
N ALA A 36 -12.46 -5.35 -36.47
CA ALA A 36 -11.75 -4.21 -35.92
C ALA A 36 -11.13 -3.37 -37.03
N ARG A 37 -11.24 -2.06 -36.91
CA ARG A 37 -10.53 -1.12 -37.80
C ARG A 37 -9.03 -1.18 -37.51
N PRO A 38 -8.15 -0.87 -38.47
CA PRO A 38 -6.73 -0.71 -38.23
C PRO A 38 -6.48 0.24 -37.05
N LEU A 39 -5.48 -0.09 -36.24
CA LEU A 39 -5.08 0.73 -35.09
C LEU A 39 -4.14 1.87 -35.54
N ASP A 40 -4.61 2.75 -36.42
CA ASP A 40 -3.81 3.82 -37.06
C ASP A 40 -3.19 4.78 -36.02
N ALA A 41 -3.79 4.90 -34.84
CA ALA A 41 -3.26 5.71 -33.74
C ALA A 41 -2.13 5.02 -32.93
N VAL A 42 -1.89 3.72 -33.15
CA VAL A 42 -0.78 2.99 -32.52
C VAL A 42 0.48 3.20 -33.34
N PRO A 43 1.56 3.73 -32.77
CA PRO A 43 2.82 3.90 -33.49
C PRO A 43 3.35 2.55 -34.03
N PRO A 44 4.09 2.57 -35.16
CA PRO A 44 4.72 1.35 -35.66
C PRO A 44 5.71 0.77 -34.64
N ALA A 45 5.98 -0.51 -34.79
CA ALA A 45 6.97 -1.20 -33.95
C ALA A 45 8.37 -0.57 -34.12
N LEU A 46 9.07 -0.42 -33.01
CA LEU A 46 10.44 0.07 -32.93
C LEU A 46 11.39 -1.09 -32.61
N SER A 47 12.67 -0.94 -32.98
CA SER A 47 13.72 -1.86 -32.51
C SER A 47 13.93 -1.70 -31.01
N GLU A 48 14.54 -2.71 -30.38
CA GLU A 48 14.91 -2.68 -28.93
C GLU A 48 15.72 -1.44 -28.57
N MET A 49 16.70 -1.08 -29.41
CA MET A 49 17.55 0.10 -29.21
C MET A 49 16.74 1.39 -29.25
N GLU A 50 15.79 1.54 -30.18
CA GLU A 50 14.93 2.72 -30.33
C GLU A 50 13.96 2.83 -29.15
N VAL A 51 13.35 1.72 -28.72
CA VAL A 51 12.46 1.68 -27.54
C VAL A 51 13.23 2.06 -26.28
N ALA A 52 14.42 1.46 -26.06
CA ALA A 52 15.26 1.77 -24.91
C ALA A 52 15.62 3.27 -24.86
N ARG A 53 16.01 3.85 -26.00
CA ARG A 53 16.29 5.30 -26.12
C ARG A 53 15.05 6.13 -25.78
N LEU A 54 13.94 5.84 -26.42
CA LEU A 54 12.67 6.56 -26.23
C LEU A 54 12.22 6.56 -24.77
N LEU A 55 12.24 5.39 -24.12
CA LEU A 55 11.83 5.27 -22.73
C LEU A 55 12.80 5.92 -21.76
N THR A 56 14.11 5.85 -22.02
CA THR A 56 15.13 6.56 -21.23
C THR A 56 14.95 8.07 -21.34
N GLU A 57 14.70 8.60 -22.53
CA GLU A 57 14.43 10.03 -22.75
C GLU A 57 13.15 10.49 -22.05
N ARG A 58 12.10 9.65 -22.05
CA ARG A 58 10.85 9.94 -21.30
C ARG A 58 11.09 9.94 -19.80
N ALA A 59 11.76 8.92 -19.28
CA ALA A 59 12.09 8.81 -17.86
C ALA A 59 12.96 9.98 -17.36
N ALA A 60 13.86 10.50 -18.20
CA ALA A 60 14.67 11.67 -17.87
C ALA A 60 13.86 12.97 -17.69
N ARG A 61 12.64 13.04 -18.24
CA ARG A 61 11.74 14.21 -18.07
C ARG A 61 11.07 14.26 -16.71
N ASP A 62 10.94 13.14 -16.03
CA ASP A 62 10.33 13.07 -14.69
C ASP A 62 11.18 13.78 -13.64
N GLY A 63 12.48 13.95 -13.90
CA GLY A 63 13.42 14.62 -13.02
C GLY A 63 13.72 13.80 -11.74
N ARG A 64 14.57 14.37 -10.90
CA ARG A 64 14.84 13.88 -9.54
C ARG A 64 14.49 14.99 -8.58
N LEU A 65 13.31 14.89 -7.97
CA LEU A 65 12.87 15.84 -6.97
C LEU A 65 13.32 15.39 -5.57
N LEU A 66 13.67 16.34 -4.74
CA LEU A 66 13.83 16.11 -3.31
C LEU A 66 12.45 15.85 -2.73
N ASN A 67 12.18 14.61 -2.29
CA ASN A 67 10.84 14.12 -2.02
C ASN A 67 10.47 14.23 -0.54
N PHE A 68 9.39 14.95 -0.23
CA PHE A 68 8.72 15.03 1.07
C PHE A 68 7.25 14.57 0.98
N VAL A 69 6.90 13.79 -0.03
CA VAL A 69 5.57 13.20 -0.19
C VAL A 69 5.54 11.84 0.48
N GLY A 70 4.49 11.60 1.26
CA GLY A 70 4.18 10.30 1.87
C GLY A 70 2.85 9.77 1.35
N ALA A 71 1.80 9.86 2.18
CA ALA A 71 0.42 9.52 1.85
C ALA A 71 0.18 8.03 1.48
N GLY A 72 0.98 7.13 2.06
CA GLY A 72 0.79 5.68 1.91
C GLY A 72 1.91 4.95 1.17
N ALA A 73 2.84 5.66 0.51
CA ALA A 73 4.08 5.12 -0.02
C ALA A 73 5.26 6.00 0.41
N TYR A 74 6.35 5.38 0.83
CA TYR A 74 7.41 6.08 1.55
C TYR A 74 8.79 5.77 1.00
N GLU A 75 9.60 6.79 0.81
CA GLU A 75 10.99 6.66 0.40
C GLU A 75 11.85 6.25 1.59
N HIS A 76 12.33 5.01 1.61
CA HIS A 76 13.27 4.48 2.57
C HIS A 76 14.58 4.08 1.90
N HIS A 77 15.67 4.07 2.64
CA HIS A 77 16.95 3.53 2.14
C HIS A 77 16.87 2.03 1.98
N ILE A 78 17.18 1.54 0.80
CA ILE A 78 17.22 0.12 0.48
C ILE A 78 18.68 -0.32 0.39
N PRO A 79 19.18 -1.17 1.31
CA PRO A 79 20.53 -1.69 1.23
C PRO A 79 20.80 -2.39 -0.10
N ALA A 80 21.97 -2.12 -0.70
CA ALA A 80 22.33 -2.66 -2.02
C ALA A 80 22.17 -4.18 -2.17
N PRO A 81 22.45 -5.04 -1.15
CA PRO A 81 22.25 -6.48 -1.29
C PRO A 81 20.80 -6.91 -1.54
N VAL A 82 19.80 -6.11 -1.15
CA VAL A 82 18.38 -6.48 -1.30
C VAL A 82 18.08 -6.81 -2.76
N TRP A 83 18.29 -5.89 -3.66
CA TRP A 83 18.00 -6.07 -5.08
C TRP A 83 19.08 -6.86 -5.81
N ALA A 84 20.33 -6.80 -5.39
CA ALA A 84 21.38 -7.66 -5.91
C ALA A 84 21.10 -9.17 -5.70
N ILE A 85 20.44 -9.52 -4.60
CA ILE A 85 20.02 -10.89 -4.30
C ILE A 85 18.67 -11.19 -4.94
N ALA A 86 17.65 -10.31 -4.77
CA ALA A 86 16.30 -10.54 -5.28
C ALA A 86 16.25 -10.72 -6.81
N THR A 87 17.19 -10.12 -7.55
CA THR A 87 17.27 -10.24 -9.02
C THR A 87 18.11 -11.41 -9.51
N ARG A 88 18.50 -12.35 -8.65
CA ARG A 88 19.22 -13.57 -9.06
C ARG A 88 18.25 -14.59 -9.64
N GLY A 89 18.75 -15.39 -10.61
CA GLY A 89 17.95 -16.38 -11.33
C GLY A 89 17.25 -17.41 -10.43
N GLU A 90 17.82 -17.70 -9.25
CA GLU A 90 17.24 -18.63 -8.27
C GLU A 90 15.85 -18.19 -7.77
N PHE A 91 15.54 -16.87 -7.79
CA PHE A 91 14.26 -16.33 -7.37
C PHE A 91 13.23 -16.17 -8.50
N TYR A 92 13.61 -16.46 -9.75
CA TYR A 92 12.72 -16.45 -10.93
C TYR A 92 12.24 -17.85 -11.33
N SER A 93 12.43 -18.86 -10.51
CA SER A 93 12.21 -20.26 -10.85
C SER A 93 10.74 -20.67 -10.94
N ALA A 94 9.82 -19.98 -10.24
CA ALA A 94 8.41 -20.33 -10.23
C ALA A 94 7.52 -19.08 -10.17
N TYR A 95 6.54 -19.00 -11.08
CA TYR A 95 5.45 -18.02 -11.00
C TYR A 95 4.57 -18.29 -9.77
N THR A 96 4.20 -19.55 -9.57
CA THR A 96 3.51 -20.02 -8.36
C THR A 96 4.13 -21.36 -7.95
N PRO A 97 4.56 -21.52 -6.69
CA PRO A 97 5.24 -22.72 -6.21
C PRO A 97 4.24 -23.86 -5.89
N TYR A 98 3.47 -24.32 -6.89
CA TYR A 98 2.50 -25.41 -6.72
C TYR A 98 3.16 -26.76 -6.47
N GLN A 99 4.26 -27.03 -7.17
CA GLN A 99 5.03 -28.26 -7.00
C GLN A 99 6.02 -28.09 -5.86
N ALA A 100 5.62 -28.57 -4.69
CA ALA A 100 6.43 -28.39 -3.48
C ALA A 100 7.84 -28.99 -3.62
N GLU A 101 7.96 -30.15 -4.26
CA GLU A 101 9.23 -30.84 -4.51
C GLU A 101 10.22 -30.04 -5.36
N ALA A 102 9.73 -29.19 -6.25
CA ALA A 102 10.56 -28.35 -7.13
C ALA A 102 10.78 -26.93 -6.60
N SER A 103 10.05 -26.52 -5.56
CA SER A 103 9.98 -25.11 -5.11
C SER A 103 10.25 -24.92 -3.64
N GLN A 104 11.02 -25.80 -3.00
CA GLN A 104 11.26 -25.75 -1.56
C GLN A 104 11.90 -24.45 -1.10
N GLY A 105 12.85 -23.89 -1.88
CA GLY A 105 13.48 -22.61 -1.53
C GLY A 105 12.49 -21.44 -1.56
N THR A 106 11.64 -21.34 -2.59
CA THR A 106 10.60 -20.32 -2.71
C THR A 106 9.55 -20.47 -1.60
N LEU A 107 9.13 -21.68 -1.29
CA LEU A 107 8.17 -21.94 -0.23
C LEU A 107 8.76 -21.60 1.15
N GLN A 108 10.02 -21.93 1.40
CA GLN A 108 10.72 -21.55 2.62
C GLN A 108 10.81 -20.03 2.76
N LEU A 109 11.17 -19.31 1.70
CA LEU A 109 11.23 -17.85 1.69
C LEU A 109 9.86 -17.25 2.06
N ILE A 110 8.77 -17.73 1.47
CA ILE A 110 7.41 -17.28 1.79
C ILE A 110 7.06 -17.58 3.25
N TYR A 111 7.45 -18.75 3.76
CA TYR A 111 7.21 -19.10 5.16
C TYR A 111 8.00 -18.20 6.13
N GLU A 112 9.23 -17.85 5.79
CA GLU A 112 10.05 -16.90 6.55
C GLU A 112 9.43 -15.50 6.53
N TYR A 113 8.98 -15.01 5.36
CA TYR A 113 8.20 -13.78 5.24
C TYR A 113 6.97 -13.78 6.15
N GLN A 114 6.14 -14.82 6.07
CA GLN A 114 4.94 -14.96 6.92
C GLN A 114 5.29 -14.89 8.40
N SER A 115 6.39 -15.53 8.80
CA SER A 115 6.87 -15.55 10.19
C SER A 115 7.30 -14.16 10.65
N MET A 116 8.01 -13.41 9.79
CA MET A 116 8.46 -12.06 10.09
C MET A 116 7.27 -11.09 10.21
N ILE A 117 6.31 -11.14 9.29
CA ILE A 117 5.10 -10.29 9.35
C ILE A 117 4.24 -10.65 10.56
N SER A 118 4.08 -11.95 10.87
CA SER A 118 3.37 -12.38 12.06
C SER A 118 4.04 -11.87 13.35
N ALA A 119 5.37 -11.94 13.42
CA ALA A 119 6.13 -11.41 14.57
C ALA A 119 6.00 -9.88 14.68
N LEU A 120 6.14 -9.14 13.56
CA LEU A 120 6.06 -7.69 13.54
C LEU A 120 4.67 -7.17 13.95
N THR A 121 3.62 -7.89 13.56
CA THR A 121 2.22 -7.53 13.87
C THR A 121 1.71 -8.14 15.17
N ALA A 122 2.47 -9.03 15.83
CA ALA A 122 2.06 -9.88 16.95
C ALA A 122 0.79 -10.69 16.64
N MET A 123 0.64 -11.12 15.37
CA MET A 123 -0.48 -11.96 14.92
C MET A 123 -0.05 -13.41 14.73
N GLU A 124 -1.03 -14.32 14.73
CA GLU A 124 -0.76 -15.77 14.69
C GLU A 124 -0.48 -16.30 13.28
N VAL A 125 -1.06 -15.69 12.26
CA VAL A 125 -0.96 -16.15 10.87
C VAL A 125 -0.83 -14.96 9.92
N SER A 126 0.09 -15.05 8.96
CA SER A 126 0.17 -14.17 7.80
C SER A 126 0.02 -14.98 6.52
N ASN A 127 -0.55 -14.38 5.47
CA ASN A 127 -0.54 -14.95 4.12
C ASN A 127 0.77 -14.62 3.37
N ALA A 128 0.89 -15.15 2.15
CA ALA A 128 2.07 -14.96 1.30
C ALA A 128 2.21 -13.52 0.74
N SER A 129 1.19 -12.75 0.68
CA SER A 129 0.99 -11.31 0.45
C SER A 129 -0.32 -11.01 -0.26
N MET A 130 -0.62 -9.73 -0.39
CA MET A 130 -1.71 -9.14 -1.16
C MET A 130 -1.12 -8.30 -2.30
N TYR A 131 -1.96 -7.72 -3.16
CA TYR A 131 -1.47 -6.89 -4.27
C TYR A 131 -0.86 -5.59 -3.79
N ASP A 132 -1.56 -4.88 -2.90
CA ASP A 132 -1.15 -3.64 -2.24
C ASP A 132 -1.94 -3.44 -0.93
N GLY A 133 -1.63 -2.39 -0.19
CA GLY A 133 -2.30 -2.10 1.08
C GLY A 133 -3.78 -1.78 0.92
N ALA A 134 -4.19 -1.14 -0.16
CA ALA A 134 -5.59 -0.77 -0.40
C ALA A 134 -6.46 -2.00 -0.72
N SER A 135 -5.98 -2.91 -1.58
CA SER A 135 -6.64 -4.20 -1.85
C SER A 135 -6.63 -5.11 -0.60
N ALA A 136 -5.56 -5.05 0.20
CA ALA A 136 -5.50 -5.78 1.47
C ALA A 136 -6.58 -5.29 2.45
N LEU A 137 -6.85 -3.97 2.52
CA LEU A 137 -7.97 -3.43 3.30
C LEU A 137 -9.32 -3.91 2.76
N ALA A 138 -9.54 -3.88 1.44
CA ALA A 138 -10.78 -4.36 0.82
C ALA A 138 -11.05 -5.83 1.16
N GLU A 139 -10.06 -6.69 1.03
CA GLU A 139 -10.14 -8.10 1.38
C GLU A 139 -10.31 -8.32 2.89
N SER A 140 -9.72 -7.45 3.72
CA SER A 140 -9.94 -7.47 5.17
C SER A 140 -11.39 -7.16 5.53
N CYS A 141 -12.03 -6.22 4.84
CA CYS A 141 -13.46 -5.91 4.99
C CYS A 141 -14.34 -7.11 4.59
N LEU A 142 -14.05 -7.74 3.46
CA LEU A 142 -14.74 -8.97 3.01
C LEU A 142 -14.55 -10.11 4.02
N MET A 143 -13.33 -10.27 4.52
CA MET A 143 -13.00 -11.27 5.52
C MET A 143 -13.72 -11.01 6.85
N ALA A 144 -13.77 -9.78 7.32
CA ALA A 144 -14.44 -9.40 8.55
C ALA A 144 -15.94 -9.75 8.52
N VAL A 145 -16.62 -9.40 7.42
CA VAL A 145 -18.06 -9.76 7.24
C VAL A 145 -18.27 -11.26 7.27
N ARG A 146 -17.37 -12.07 6.69
CA ARG A 146 -17.48 -13.53 6.72
C ARG A 146 -17.12 -14.15 8.06
N SER A 147 -16.24 -13.49 8.82
CA SER A 147 -15.66 -14.02 10.07
C SER A 147 -16.43 -13.63 11.32
N ASN A 148 -17.14 -12.51 11.33
CA ASN A 148 -17.89 -12.06 12.49
C ASN A 148 -19.15 -12.91 12.67
N ARG A 149 -19.09 -13.84 13.61
CA ARG A 149 -20.22 -14.73 13.92
C ARG A 149 -21.22 -14.10 14.87
N ALA A 150 -20.87 -13.01 15.53
CA ALA A 150 -21.75 -12.28 16.43
C ALA A 150 -22.61 -11.24 15.71
N SER A 151 -22.32 -10.98 14.43
CA SER A 151 -23.02 -10.01 13.58
C SER A 151 -23.47 -10.66 12.27
N THR A 152 -24.64 -10.24 11.78
CA THR A 152 -25.12 -10.52 10.42
C THR A 152 -25.02 -9.29 9.51
N SER A 153 -24.53 -8.20 10.06
CA SER A 153 -24.40 -6.92 9.36
C SER A 153 -23.31 -6.99 8.29
N ARG A 154 -23.53 -6.23 7.21
CA ARG A 154 -22.52 -5.93 6.20
C ARG A 154 -22.05 -4.48 6.29
N ARG A 155 -22.36 -3.81 7.40
CA ARG A 155 -21.91 -2.44 7.65
C ARG A 155 -20.56 -2.45 8.37
N ILE A 156 -19.70 -1.56 7.94
CA ILE A 156 -18.34 -1.38 8.48
C ILE A 156 -18.16 0.09 8.86
N LEU A 157 -17.68 0.34 10.05
CA LEU A 157 -17.30 1.69 10.48
C LEU A 157 -15.97 2.08 9.84
N LEU A 158 -15.98 3.14 9.05
CA LEU A 158 -14.83 3.66 8.32
C LEU A 158 -14.51 5.08 8.78
N PRO A 159 -13.52 5.27 9.66
CA PRO A 159 -13.07 6.59 10.07
C PRO A 159 -12.48 7.38 8.90
N ARG A 160 -12.72 8.69 8.90
CA ARG A 160 -12.09 9.60 7.93
C ARG A 160 -10.58 9.77 8.13
N THR A 161 -10.02 9.20 9.19
CA THR A 161 -8.58 9.11 9.43
C THR A 161 -7.90 7.98 8.64
N VAL A 162 -8.67 7.12 7.99
CA VAL A 162 -8.15 6.11 7.05
C VAL A 162 -7.77 6.78 5.74
N ASN A 163 -6.68 6.33 5.12
CA ASN A 163 -6.22 6.83 3.82
C ASN A 163 -7.40 6.88 2.82
N PRO A 164 -7.72 8.06 2.24
CA PRO A 164 -8.88 8.23 1.37
C PRO A 164 -8.81 7.39 0.10
N THR A 165 -7.61 7.15 -0.45
CA THR A 165 -7.43 6.25 -1.59
C THR A 165 -7.74 4.81 -1.22
N TYR A 166 -7.31 4.36 -0.03
CA TYR A 166 -7.66 3.02 0.46
C TYR A 166 -9.18 2.87 0.64
N ALA A 167 -9.83 3.90 1.18
CA ALA A 167 -11.28 3.92 1.32
C ALA A 167 -12.02 3.84 -0.03
N GLN A 168 -11.51 4.54 -1.06
CA GLN A 168 -12.07 4.47 -2.42
C GLN A 168 -11.89 3.08 -3.03
N VAL A 169 -10.71 2.50 -2.94
CA VAL A 169 -10.42 1.14 -3.45
C VAL A 169 -11.25 0.09 -2.72
N ALA A 170 -11.34 0.19 -1.38
CA ALA A 170 -12.19 -0.73 -0.61
C ALA A 170 -13.64 -0.67 -1.05
N ARG A 171 -14.21 0.53 -1.26
CA ARG A 171 -15.57 0.70 -1.80
C ARG A 171 -15.71 0.11 -3.20
N ALA A 172 -14.76 0.35 -4.11
CA ALA A 172 -14.81 -0.15 -5.48
C ALA A 172 -14.80 -1.68 -5.53
N ILE A 173 -13.92 -2.33 -4.76
CA ILE A 173 -13.80 -3.80 -4.73
C ILE A 173 -15.02 -4.45 -4.05
N THR A 174 -15.56 -3.84 -2.99
CA THR A 174 -16.62 -4.44 -2.19
C THR A 174 -18.04 -4.06 -2.65
N HIS A 175 -18.18 -3.14 -3.60
CA HIS A 175 -19.46 -2.58 -4.06
C HIS A 175 -20.50 -3.65 -4.37
N ASN A 176 -20.14 -4.65 -5.17
CA ASN A 176 -21.07 -5.71 -5.59
C ASN A 176 -21.29 -6.79 -4.51
N GLN A 177 -20.70 -6.64 -3.33
CA GLN A 177 -20.86 -7.54 -2.19
C GLN A 177 -21.81 -6.98 -1.13
N ASN A 178 -22.52 -5.89 -1.43
CA ASN A 178 -23.45 -5.21 -0.52
C ASN A 178 -22.81 -4.87 0.85
N ILE A 179 -21.57 -4.39 0.83
CA ILE A 179 -20.90 -3.87 2.02
C ILE A 179 -21.10 -2.36 2.05
N ASP A 180 -21.64 -1.86 3.15
CA ASP A 180 -21.86 -0.44 3.41
C ASP A 180 -20.81 0.09 4.37
N PHE A 181 -20.20 1.21 4.02
CA PHE A 181 -19.27 1.93 4.89
C PHE A 181 -19.96 3.12 5.55
N GLU A 182 -20.14 3.03 6.85
CA GLU A 182 -20.62 4.14 7.67
C GLU A 182 -19.43 5.01 8.11
N ILE A 183 -19.44 6.25 7.67
CA ILE A 183 -18.31 7.18 7.88
C ILE A 183 -18.32 7.70 9.29
N VAL A 184 -17.17 7.62 9.97
CA VAL A 184 -16.94 8.21 11.30
C VAL A 184 -16.00 9.39 11.17
N ASN A 185 -16.44 10.57 11.65
CA ASN A 185 -15.60 11.77 11.62
C ASN A 185 -14.52 11.72 12.69
N TYR A 186 -13.39 12.39 12.43
CA TYR A 186 -12.31 12.60 13.38
C TYR A 186 -12.56 13.82 14.25
N ALA A 187 -11.86 13.93 15.38
CA ALA A 187 -11.86 15.12 16.22
C ALA A 187 -11.10 16.26 15.52
N PRO A 188 -11.73 17.40 15.20
CA PRO A 188 -11.14 18.45 14.36
C PRO A 188 -9.85 19.06 14.92
N SER A 189 -9.70 19.11 16.24
CA SER A 189 -8.52 19.66 16.91
C SER A 189 -7.36 18.64 17.02
N GLU A 190 -7.65 17.35 16.90
CA GLU A 190 -6.69 16.29 17.19
C GLU A 190 -6.25 15.51 15.94
N GLY A 191 -7.06 15.52 14.87
CA GLY A 191 -6.78 14.75 13.66
C GLY A 191 -6.80 13.24 13.88
N ARG A 192 -7.57 12.75 14.88
CA ARG A 192 -7.70 11.33 15.21
C ARG A 192 -9.15 10.96 15.53
N LEU A 193 -9.45 9.67 15.49
CA LEU A 193 -10.73 9.14 15.89
C LEU A 193 -10.87 9.21 17.43
N ALA A 194 -11.74 10.09 17.92
CA ALA A 194 -12.02 10.14 19.34
C ALA A 194 -12.83 8.89 19.76
N PRO A 195 -12.39 8.10 20.76
CA PRO A 195 -13.16 6.91 21.23
C PRO A 195 -14.59 7.27 21.67
N GLN A 196 -14.80 8.48 22.18
CA GLN A 196 -16.11 8.99 22.62
C GLN A 196 -17.09 9.14 21.44
N ALA A 197 -16.62 9.43 20.23
CA ALA A 197 -17.46 9.51 19.03
C ALA A 197 -18.12 8.17 18.70
N LEU A 198 -17.50 7.06 19.11
CA LEU A 198 -18.04 5.72 18.91
C LEU A 198 -19.25 5.42 19.81
N GLY A 199 -19.52 6.24 20.82
CA GLY A 199 -20.71 6.11 21.66
C GLY A 199 -22.02 6.17 20.88
N ALA A 200 -22.07 6.92 19.78
CA ALA A 200 -23.24 6.99 18.87
C ALA A 200 -23.53 5.68 18.11
N TYR A 201 -22.57 4.77 18.08
CA TYR A 201 -22.63 3.49 17.38
C TYR A 201 -22.81 2.29 18.33
N ALA A 202 -22.70 2.51 19.64
CA ALA A 202 -22.83 1.46 20.64
C ALA A 202 -24.20 0.77 20.54
N GLY A 203 -24.20 -0.56 20.62
CA GLY A 203 -25.43 -1.39 20.53
C GLY A 203 -26.01 -1.51 19.12
N ARG A 204 -25.42 -0.86 18.10
CA ARG A 204 -25.80 -1.05 16.69
C ARG A 204 -24.98 -2.21 16.09
N ASP A 205 -25.55 -2.91 15.12
CA ASP A 205 -24.90 -4.07 14.48
C ASP A 205 -23.96 -3.65 13.35
N PHE A 206 -22.65 -3.89 13.56
CA PHE A 206 -21.57 -3.68 12.58
C PHE A 206 -20.68 -4.91 12.49
N ALA A 207 -20.20 -5.22 11.28
CA ALA A 207 -19.26 -6.31 11.06
C ALA A 207 -17.86 -5.98 11.58
N ALA A 208 -17.39 -4.75 11.34
CA ALA A 208 -16.04 -4.32 11.72
C ALA A 208 -15.94 -2.81 11.95
N LEU A 209 -14.88 -2.42 12.69
CA LEU A 209 -14.31 -1.08 12.78
C LEU A 209 -12.91 -1.11 12.16
N ILE A 210 -12.61 -0.15 11.28
CA ILE A 210 -11.27 0.03 10.72
C ILE A 210 -10.53 1.06 11.56
N VAL A 211 -9.26 0.77 11.90
CA VAL A 211 -8.36 1.71 12.60
C VAL A 211 -7.03 1.72 11.86
N GLN A 212 -6.60 2.89 11.38
CA GLN A 212 -5.28 3.05 10.74
C GLN A 212 -4.28 3.64 11.73
N GLN A 213 -3.08 3.03 11.84
CA GLN A 213 -2.03 3.44 12.76
C GLN A 213 -0.63 3.37 12.11
N PRO A 214 0.11 4.48 11.99
CA PRO A 214 -0.37 5.86 12.12
C PRO A 214 -1.51 6.14 11.13
N ASN A 215 -2.39 7.07 11.45
CA ASN A 215 -3.49 7.39 10.55
C ASN A 215 -3.04 8.25 9.36
N PHE A 216 -3.94 8.59 8.45
CA PHE A 216 -3.59 9.32 7.22
C PHE A 216 -3.02 10.73 7.45
N PHE A 217 -3.30 11.34 8.58
CA PHE A 217 -2.71 12.63 8.96
C PHE A 217 -1.34 12.49 9.64
N GLY A 218 -0.85 11.25 9.78
CA GLY A 218 0.39 10.92 10.49
C GLY A 218 0.21 10.84 12.02
N THR A 219 -0.95 11.18 12.57
CA THR A 219 -1.22 11.16 14.00
C THR A 219 -1.46 9.75 14.54
N LEU A 220 -1.25 9.56 15.85
CA LEU A 220 -1.43 8.27 16.51
C LEU A 220 -2.81 8.20 17.14
N GLU A 221 -3.54 7.12 16.82
CA GLU A 221 -4.86 6.82 17.38
C GLU A 221 -4.77 6.24 18.80
N GLU A 222 -5.82 6.36 19.58
CA GLU A 222 -5.97 5.69 20.90
C GLU A 222 -6.36 4.21 20.71
N VAL A 223 -5.44 3.44 20.12
CA VAL A 223 -5.72 2.07 19.63
C VAL A 223 -6.26 1.12 20.70
N ASP A 224 -5.84 1.28 21.96
CA ASP A 224 -6.33 0.42 23.05
C ASP A 224 -7.81 0.69 23.33
N ALA A 225 -8.20 1.96 23.48
CA ALA A 225 -9.59 2.33 23.72
C ALA A 225 -10.52 1.97 22.55
N LEU A 226 -10.03 2.14 21.31
CA LEU A 226 -10.78 1.78 20.09
C LEU A 226 -10.97 0.27 19.99
N THR A 227 -9.95 -0.53 20.34
CA THR A 227 -10.02 -1.99 20.36
C THR A 227 -10.99 -2.48 21.45
N ASP A 228 -10.90 -1.94 22.64
CA ASP A 228 -11.79 -2.29 23.75
C ASP A 228 -13.27 -1.97 23.41
N TRP A 229 -13.52 -0.82 22.78
CA TRP A 229 -14.86 -0.49 22.29
C TRP A 229 -15.38 -1.50 21.27
N ALA A 230 -14.55 -1.86 20.28
CA ALA A 230 -14.94 -2.81 19.24
C ALA A 230 -15.32 -4.17 19.84
N HIS A 231 -14.49 -4.71 20.73
CA HIS A 231 -14.75 -5.99 21.39
C HIS A 231 -15.98 -5.95 22.30
N ALA A 232 -16.17 -4.85 23.04
CA ALA A 232 -17.35 -4.67 23.90
C ALA A 232 -18.67 -4.62 23.12
N ASN A 233 -18.61 -4.24 21.84
CA ASN A 233 -19.78 -4.17 20.96
C ASN A 233 -19.87 -5.33 19.94
N ASN A 234 -19.06 -6.39 20.07
CA ASN A 234 -19.01 -7.53 19.15
C ASN A 234 -18.65 -7.14 17.70
N VAL A 235 -17.87 -6.09 17.53
CA VAL A 235 -17.37 -5.57 16.25
C VAL A 235 -15.94 -6.06 16.07
N LEU A 236 -15.61 -6.66 14.92
CA LEU A 236 -14.22 -7.05 14.65
C LEU A 236 -13.36 -5.81 14.39
N LEU A 237 -12.13 -5.83 14.87
CA LEU A 237 -11.17 -4.75 14.62
C LEU A 237 -10.27 -5.10 13.43
N VAL A 238 -10.30 -4.25 12.40
CA VAL A 238 -9.39 -4.28 11.25
C VAL A 238 -8.35 -3.18 11.42
N ALA A 239 -7.11 -3.56 11.68
CA ALA A 239 -5.98 -2.65 11.79
C ALA A 239 -5.30 -2.45 10.43
N VAL A 240 -5.12 -1.20 10.01
CA VAL A 240 -4.31 -0.81 8.85
C VAL A 240 -3.04 -0.16 9.37
N VAL A 241 -1.86 -0.74 9.08
CA VAL A 241 -0.63 -0.30 9.74
C VAL A 241 0.52 -0.07 8.77
N ASN A 242 1.40 0.87 9.10
CA ASN A 242 2.70 1.03 8.46
C ASN A 242 3.71 0.06 9.13
N PRO A 243 4.34 -0.85 8.37
CA PRO A 243 5.20 -1.88 8.96
C PRO A 243 6.47 -1.32 9.63
N ILE A 244 7.02 -0.20 9.15
CA ILE A 244 8.18 0.44 9.80
C ILE A 244 7.78 1.07 11.13
N ALA A 245 6.60 1.67 11.23
CA ALA A 245 6.11 2.26 12.47
C ALA A 245 5.98 1.22 13.60
N LEU A 246 5.71 -0.03 13.27
CA LEU A 246 5.58 -1.12 14.24
C LEU A 246 6.89 -1.45 14.97
N ALA A 247 8.04 -0.98 14.49
CA ALA A 247 9.30 -1.09 15.23
C ALA A 247 9.35 -0.19 16.48
N LEU A 248 8.47 0.82 16.58
CA LEU A 248 8.36 1.74 17.73
C LEU A 248 7.01 1.66 18.43
N LEU A 249 5.95 1.30 17.70
CA LEU A 249 4.58 1.33 18.21
C LEU A 249 4.14 -0.06 18.67
N LYS A 250 3.20 -0.09 19.61
CA LYS A 250 2.56 -1.32 20.07
C LYS A 250 1.97 -2.08 18.89
N PRO A 251 2.34 -3.37 18.70
CA PRO A 251 1.88 -4.15 17.56
C PRO A 251 0.37 -4.44 17.65
N PRO A 252 -0.35 -4.52 16.51
CA PRO A 252 -1.81 -4.67 16.51
C PRO A 252 -2.34 -5.90 17.26
N GLY A 253 -1.59 -6.98 17.28
CA GLY A 253 -1.97 -8.19 18.04
C GLY A 253 -2.03 -7.99 19.56
N GLU A 254 -1.51 -6.87 20.06
CA GLU A 254 -1.46 -6.52 21.50
C GLU A 254 -2.35 -5.33 21.87
N TRP A 255 -3.06 -4.72 20.93
CA TRP A 255 -3.93 -3.56 21.20
C TRP A 255 -5.04 -3.93 22.20
N GLY A 256 -5.54 -2.93 22.91
CA GLY A 256 -6.56 -3.11 23.93
C GLY A 256 -5.99 -3.37 25.33
N SER A 257 -6.83 -3.18 26.34
CA SER A 257 -6.52 -3.33 27.76
C SER A 257 -6.93 -4.71 28.35
N GLY A 258 -7.63 -5.54 27.56
CA GLY A 258 -8.14 -6.85 27.96
C GLY A 258 -7.06 -7.89 28.28
N ASP A 259 -7.47 -9.01 28.88
CA ASP A 259 -6.59 -10.16 29.15
C ASP A 259 -6.05 -10.80 27.86
N ALA A 260 -4.91 -11.50 27.99
CA ALA A 260 -4.35 -12.28 26.88
C ALA A 260 -5.40 -13.25 26.29
N GLY A 261 -5.74 -13.09 25.02
CA GLY A 261 -6.82 -13.84 24.34
C GLY A 261 -8.10 -13.01 24.07
N LYS A 262 -8.24 -11.84 24.70
CA LYS A 262 -9.27 -10.83 24.38
C LYS A 262 -8.65 -9.53 23.90
N ARG A 263 -7.34 -9.51 23.66
CA ARG A 263 -6.56 -8.38 23.16
C ARG A 263 -6.35 -8.46 21.66
N GLY A 264 -6.02 -7.30 21.10
CA GLY A 264 -5.50 -7.12 19.77
C GLY A 264 -6.55 -7.07 18.67
N ALA A 265 -6.10 -6.63 17.53
CA ALA A 265 -6.88 -6.66 16.29
C ALA A 265 -7.25 -8.09 15.90
N ASP A 266 -8.36 -8.22 15.16
CA ASP A 266 -8.78 -9.50 14.58
C ASP A 266 -8.13 -9.74 13.23
N ILE A 267 -7.99 -8.67 12.44
CA ILE A 267 -7.36 -8.67 11.12
C ILE A 267 -6.42 -7.47 11.05
N VAL A 268 -5.22 -7.70 10.53
CA VAL A 268 -4.21 -6.66 10.30
C VAL A 268 -3.85 -6.65 8.83
N CYS A 269 -3.79 -5.49 8.23
CA CYS A 269 -3.32 -5.31 6.86
C CYS A 269 -2.53 -4.02 6.71
N GLY A 270 -1.85 -3.87 5.60
CA GLY A 270 -1.10 -2.66 5.29
C GLY A 270 -0.33 -2.77 3.99
N GLU A 271 0.33 -1.66 3.65
CA GLU A 271 1.25 -1.58 2.52
C GLU A 271 2.64 -2.03 2.93
N GLY A 272 3.19 -3.00 2.20
CA GLY A 272 4.50 -3.55 2.47
C GLY A 272 5.66 -2.83 1.76
N GLN A 273 5.38 -1.87 0.87
CA GLN A 273 6.39 -1.12 0.11
C GLN A 273 7.56 -0.61 0.97
N PRO A 274 7.37 -0.09 2.19
CA PRO A 274 8.46 0.39 3.03
C PRO A 274 9.52 -0.66 3.39
N LEU A 275 9.19 -1.95 3.24
CA LEU A 275 10.09 -3.06 3.53
C LEU A 275 10.99 -3.42 2.32
N GLY A 276 11.77 -2.47 1.81
CA GLY A 276 12.79 -2.72 0.79
C GLY A 276 12.32 -2.66 -0.66
N VAL A 277 11.14 -2.08 -0.93
CA VAL A 277 10.63 -1.84 -2.28
C VAL A 277 10.77 -0.36 -2.64
N PRO A 278 11.36 -0.02 -3.80
CA PRO A 278 11.54 1.38 -4.20
C PRO A 278 10.21 2.04 -4.58
N LEU A 279 10.16 3.38 -4.48
CA LEU A 279 9.09 4.17 -5.10
C LEU A 279 9.24 4.09 -6.62
N ALA A 280 8.43 3.31 -7.28
CA ALA A 280 8.52 3.05 -8.72
C ALA A 280 7.38 3.72 -9.49
N SER A 281 6.91 4.90 -9.04
CA SER A 281 5.90 5.73 -9.73
C SER A 281 4.65 4.96 -10.18
N GLY A 282 4.16 4.07 -9.33
CA GLY A 282 2.99 3.24 -9.61
C GLY A 282 3.18 1.75 -9.38
N GLY A 283 4.29 1.36 -8.78
CA GLY A 283 4.55 -0.02 -8.41
C GLY A 283 5.54 -0.76 -9.33
N PRO A 284 5.67 -2.07 -9.15
CA PRO A 284 4.85 -2.89 -8.25
C PRO A 284 5.14 -2.64 -6.77
N TYR A 285 4.08 -2.75 -5.95
CA TYR A 285 4.17 -2.78 -4.49
C TYR A 285 3.67 -4.13 -3.98
N PHE A 286 3.48 -4.29 -2.67
CA PHE A 286 2.78 -5.45 -2.12
C PHE A 286 2.04 -5.08 -0.86
N GLY A 287 0.88 -5.71 -0.65
CA GLY A 287 0.15 -5.63 0.60
C GLY A 287 0.48 -6.83 1.49
N PHE A 288 0.30 -6.66 2.78
CA PHE A 288 0.32 -7.79 3.72
C PHE A 288 -1.00 -7.92 4.46
N MET A 289 -1.28 -9.14 4.92
CA MET A 289 -2.44 -9.44 5.75
C MET A 289 -2.06 -10.48 6.79
N SER A 290 -2.46 -10.22 8.03
CA SER A 290 -2.29 -11.13 9.16
C SER A 290 -3.59 -11.25 9.95
N THR A 291 -3.78 -12.37 10.63
CA THR A 291 -5.00 -12.61 11.41
C THR A 291 -4.76 -13.62 12.53
N ARG A 292 -5.77 -13.80 13.38
CA ARG A 292 -5.79 -14.84 14.39
C ARG A 292 -6.10 -16.20 13.76
N MET A 293 -5.63 -17.28 14.36
CA MET A 293 -5.87 -18.65 13.90
C MET A 293 -7.37 -18.96 13.74
N ALA A 294 -8.21 -18.38 14.58
CA ALA A 294 -9.66 -18.55 14.52
C ALA A 294 -10.28 -18.13 13.17
N HIS A 295 -9.66 -17.18 12.48
CA HIS A 295 -10.14 -16.61 11.21
C HIS A 295 -9.40 -17.12 9.97
N VAL A 296 -8.35 -17.92 10.11
CA VAL A 296 -7.44 -18.35 9.02
C VAL A 296 -8.17 -18.96 7.82
N ARG A 297 -9.29 -19.65 8.05
CA ARG A 297 -10.10 -20.28 6.97
C ARG A 297 -10.83 -19.27 6.09
N GLN A 298 -10.93 -18.02 6.52
CA GLN A 298 -11.54 -16.92 5.76
C GLN A 298 -10.49 -15.97 5.16
N MET A 299 -9.22 -16.21 5.44
CA MET A 299 -8.12 -15.39 4.94
C MET A 299 -7.94 -15.58 3.44
N PRO A 300 -7.86 -14.50 2.64
CA PRO A 300 -7.52 -14.60 1.22
C PRO A 300 -6.03 -14.89 1.00
N GLY A 301 -5.70 -15.26 -0.23
CA GLY A 301 -4.32 -15.48 -0.66
C GLY A 301 -3.72 -16.80 -0.18
N ARG A 302 -2.51 -17.08 -0.62
CA ARG A 302 -1.77 -18.30 -0.32
C ARG A 302 -1.22 -18.31 1.08
N ILE A 303 -1.13 -19.49 1.65
CA ILE A 303 -0.47 -19.73 2.95
C ILE A 303 0.45 -20.92 2.79
N VAL A 304 1.71 -20.73 3.17
CA VAL A 304 2.70 -21.81 3.23
C VAL A 304 2.78 -22.36 4.65
N GLY A 305 2.78 -23.67 4.78
CA GLY A 305 2.96 -24.38 6.04
C GLY A 305 4.25 -25.20 6.04
N ARG A 306 4.82 -25.42 7.23
CA ARG A 306 5.92 -26.36 7.45
C ARG A 306 5.34 -27.75 7.69
N THR A 307 5.95 -28.77 7.09
CA THR A 307 5.54 -30.17 7.19
C THR A 307 6.76 -31.10 7.22
N LEU A 308 6.52 -32.39 7.27
CA LEU A 308 7.54 -33.42 7.09
C LEU A 308 7.26 -34.19 5.80
N ASP A 309 8.31 -34.58 5.08
CA ASP A 309 8.20 -35.48 3.93
C ASP A 309 8.01 -36.95 4.38
N THR A 310 7.87 -37.87 3.44
CA THR A 310 7.68 -39.31 3.73
C THR A 310 8.88 -39.94 4.41
N GLN A 311 10.03 -39.28 4.46
CA GLN A 311 11.25 -39.73 5.13
C GLN A 311 11.48 -39.01 6.48
N GLY A 312 10.50 -38.18 6.92
CA GLY A 312 10.58 -37.43 8.16
C GLY A 312 11.45 -36.16 8.09
N ARG A 313 11.86 -35.70 6.91
CA ARG A 313 12.65 -34.49 6.73
C ARG A 313 11.73 -33.26 6.69
N PRO A 314 12.13 -32.13 7.32
CA PRO A 314 11.37 -30.88 7.24
C PRO A 314 11.24 -30.38 5.80
N GLY A 315 10.06 -29.89 5.45
CA GLY A 315 9.77 -29.29 4.17
C GLY A 315 8.63 -28.27 4.26
N PHE A 316 8.32 -27.63 3.16
CA PHE A 316 7.30 -26.58 3.05
C PHE A 316 6.30 -26.93 1.93
N THR A 317 5.05 -26.54 2.14
CA THR A 317 3.99 -26.76 1.15
C THR A 317 2.91 -25.69 1.26
N LEU A 318 2.17 -25.47 0.15
CA LEU A 318 0.94 -24.68 0.20
C LEU A 318 -0.12 -25.39 1.04
N THR A 319 -0.79 -24.64 1.90
CA THR A 319 -1.83 -25.18 2.78
C THR A 319 -3.17 -24.50 2.55
N LEU A 320 -4.27 -25.13 3.01
CA LEU A 320 -5.63 -24.61 2.93
C LEU A 320 -6.04 -24.18 1.50
N GLN A 321 -5.47 -24.78 0.46
CA GLN A 321 -5.66 -24.43 -0.94
C GLN A 321 -7.13 -24.52 -1.40
N ALA A 322 -7.96 -25.31 -0.72
CA ALA A 322 -9.38 -25.44 -1.05
C ALA A 322 -10.17 -24.11 -0.99
N ARG A 323 -9.61 -23.02 -0.45
CA ARG A 323 -10.18 -21.67 -0.43
C ARG A 323 -9.94 -20.91 -1.74
N GLU A 324 -8.92 -21.30 -2.51
CA GLU A 324 -8.42 -20.54 -3.65
C GLU A 324 -9.27 -20.75 -4.90
N GLN A 325 -9.23 -19.77 -5.83
CA GLN A 325 -10.07 -19.74 -7.01
C GLN A 325 -9.78 -20.89 -8.00
N HIS A 326 -8.55 -21.36 -8.11
CA HIS A 326 -8.20 -22.47 -9.02
C HIS A 326 -8.83 -23.81 -8.61
N ILE A 327 -9.27 -23.92 -7.34
CA ILE A 327 -10.02 -25.09 -6.85
C ILE A 327 -11.51 -24.80 -6.72
N ARG A 328 -11.89 -23.71 -6.05
CA ARG A 328 -13.28 -23.37 -5.73
C ARG A 328 -14.02 -22.59 -6.82
N ARG A 329 -13.29 -22.04 -7.81
CA ARG A 329 -13.87 -21.22 -8.90
C ARG A 329 -14.74 -20.08 -8.33
N SER A 330 -16.01 -19.96 -8.75
CA SER A 330 -16.94 -18.91 -8.27
C SER A 330 -17.25 -18.96 -6.76
N LYS A 331 -16.92 -20.05 -6.09
CA LYS A 331 -17.13 -20.22 -4.64
C LYS A 331 -15.85 -20.00 -3.83
N ALA A 332 -14.81 -19.48 -4.45
CA ALA A 332 -13.56 -19.15 -3.76
C ALA A 332 -13.76 -18.07 -2.69
N THR A 333 -12.89 -18.07 -1.70
CA THR A 333 -12.92 -17.07 -0.62
C THR A 333 -12.65 -15.65 -1.14
N SER A 334 -11.83 -15.53 -2.20
CA SER A 334 -11.44 -14.27 -2.80
C SER A 334 -11.13 -14.45 -4.29
N ASN A 335 -11.14 -13.35 -5.03
CA ASN A 335 -10.67 -13.29 -6.42
C ASN A 335 -9.14 -13.12 -6.54
N ILE A 336 -8.43 -13.00 -5.43
CA ILE A 336 -6.96 -12.98 -5.42
C ILE A 336 -6.43 -14.27 -6.04
N CYS A 337 -5.62 -14.15 -7.10
CA CYS A 337 -5.05 -15.29 -7.81
C CYS A 337 -3.63 -15.60 -7.35
N THR A 338 -2.77 -14.60 -7.39
CA THR A 338 -1.36 -14.74 -7.00
C THR A 338 -0.97 -13.65 -6.00
N ASN A 339 0.21 -13.75 -5.45
CA ASN A 339 0.79 -12.73 -4.60
C ASN A 339 1.86 -11.93 -5.35
N GLN A 340 2.49 -10.97 -4.70
CA GLN A 340 3.61 -10.16 -5.22
C GLN A 340 4.94 -10.83 -4.88
N GLY A 341 5.23 -11.97 -5.49
CA GLY A 341 6.34 -12.85 -5.10
C GLY A 341 7.72 -12.20 -5.09
N LEU A 342 8.06 -11.40 -6.11
CA LEU A 342 9.35 -10.71 -6.17
C LEU A 342 9.48 -9.63 -5.10
N MET A 343 8.40 -8.88 -4.82
CA MET A 343 8.38 -7.87 -3.76
C MET A 343 8.48 -8.51 -2.39
N VAL A 344 7.83 -9.65 -2.17
CA VAL A 344 7.97 -10.47 -0.94
C VAL A 344 9.40 -10.96 -0.78
N THR A 345 10.06 -11.37 -1.87
CA THR A 345 11.48 -11.75 -1.85
C THR A 345 12.36 -10.58 -1.37
N ALA A 346 12.17 -9.40 -1.97
CA ALA A 346 12.91 -8.20 -1.57
C ALA A 346 12.66 -7.84 -0.10
N ALA A 347 11.40 -7.90 0.35
CA ALA A 347 11.01 -7.60 1.72
C ALA A 347 11.60 -8.60 2.73
N THR A 348 11.63 -9.88 2.40
CA THR A 348 12.23 -10.93 3.24
C THR A 348 13.73 -10.68 3.41
N ILE A 349 14.43 -10.36 2.32
CA ILE A 349 15.87 -10.04 2.35
C ILE A 349 16.09 -8.75 3.17
N TYR A 350 15.28 -7.71 2.94
CA TYR A 350 15.36 -6.45 3.67
C TYR A 350 15.20 -6.67 5.18
N MET A 351 14.13 -7.33 5.61
CA MET A 351 13.89 -7.61 7.02
C MET A 351 14.99 -8.48 7.63
N SER A 352 15.52 -9.45 6.89
CA SER A 352 16.63 -10.30 7.33
C SER A 352 17.92 -9.51 7.54
N LEU A 353 18.22 -8.56 6.66
CA LEU A 353 19.43 -7.71 6.76
C LEU A 353 19.29 -6.68 7.89
N MET A 354 18.12 -6.06 8.00
CA MET A 354 17.88 -5.02 9.00
C MET A 354 17.73 -5.59 10.40
N GLY A 355 17.01 -6.69 10.54
CA GLY A 355 16.62 -7.24 11.84
C GLY A 355 15.80 -6.25 12.66
N ALA A 356 15.44 -6.60 13.88
CA ALA A 356 14.65 -5.73 14.77
C ALA A 356 15.35 -4.39 15.04
N ALA A 357 16.66 -4.43 15.37
CA ALA A 357 17.44 -3.22 15.66
C ALA A 357 17.62 -2.30 14.46
N GLY A 358 17.68 -2.83 13.23
CA GLY A 358 17.73 -2.04 12.01
C GLY A 358 16.41 -1.34 11.73
N LEU A 359 15.28 -2.05 11.84
CA LEU A 359 13.94 -1.48 11.69
C LEU A 359 13.67 -0.38 12.72
N GLU A 360 14.04 -0.60 13.99
CA GLU A 360 13.92 0.39 15.06
C GLU A 360 14.73 1.66 14.72
N ARG A 361 15.98 1.54 14.24
CA ARG A 361 16.78 2.69 13.82
C ARG A 361 16.16 3.45 12.66
N VAL A 362 15.63 2.77 11.63
CA VAL A 362 14.94 3.41 10.50
C VAL A 362 13.71 4.17 10.99
N ALA A 363 12.89 3.55 11.84
CA ALA A 363 11.69 4.16 12.38
C ALA A 363 12.02 5.39 13.26
N THR A 364 13.00 5.26 14.16
CA THR A 364 13.46 6.37 15.02
C THR A 364 13.96 7.54 14.19
N ALA A 365 14.87 7.28 13.25
CA ALA A 365 15.41 8.33 12.38
C ALA A 365 14.31 9.01 11.54
N SER A 366 13.34 8.26 11.03
CA SER A 366 12.20 8.82 10.28
C SER A 366 11.36 9.77 11.15
N ALA A 367 11.06 9.36 12.39
CA ALA A 367 10.33 10.22 13.33
C ALA A 367 11.13 11.49 13.69
N GLU A 368 12.43 11.36 13.93
CA GLU A 368 13.33 12.49 14.23
C GLU A 368 13.44 13.45 13.04
N ARG A 369 13.58 12.95 11.81
CA ARG A 369 13.63 13.79 10.60
C ARG A 369 12.33 14.55 10.38
N THR A 370 11.20 13.93 10.64
CA THR A 370 9.91 14.63 10.59
C THR A 370 9.80 15.69 11.66
N ALA A 371 10.22 15.42 12.88
CA ALA A 371 10.23 16.44 13.95
C ALA A 371 11.13 17.63 13.60
N GLN A 372 12.31 17.37 13.03
CA GLN A 372 13.22 18.41 12.54
C GLN A 372 12.60 19.24 11.41
N LEU A 373 11.98 18.58 10.41
CA LEU A 373 11.27 19.25 9.31
C LEU A 373 10.18 20.17 9.84
N LEU A 374 9.34 19.68 10.75
CA LEU A 374 8.27 20.47 11.36
C LEU A 374 8.82 21.64 12.16
N GLY A 375 9.89 21.44 12.95
CA GLY A 375 10.58 22.49 13.68
C GLY A 375 11.07 23.63 12.78
N ALA A 376 11.57 23.30 11.58
CA ALA A 376 12.01 24.28 10.60
C ALA A 376 10.83 24.99 9.90
N LEU A 377 9.81 24.25 9.46
CA LEU A 377 8.70 24.81 8.68
C LEU A 377 7.75 25.65 9.53
N THR A 378 7.48 25.28 10.77
CA THR A 378 6.57 26.05 11.66
C THR A 378 7.15 27.37 12.16
N GLN A 379 8.45 27.62 11.99
CA GLN A 379 9.05 28.94 12.20
C GLN A 379 8.72 29.94 11.09
N ILE A 380 8.20 29.47 9.95
CA ILE A 380 7.89 30.30 8.80
C ILE A 380 6.53 30.97 9.01
N PRO A 381 6.45 32.32 8.99
CA PRO A 381 5.17 33.01 9.15
C PRO A 381 4.15 32.59 8.09
N GLY A 382 2.98 32.12 8.53
CA GLY A 382 1.91 31.62 7.66
C GLY A 382 1.94 30.10 7.47
N VAL A 383 2.82 29.39 8.17
CA VAL A 383 2.85 27.94 8.27
C VAL A 383 2.59 27.53 9.71
N ALA A 384 1.64 26.67 9.96
CA ALA A 384 1.32 26.17 11.29
C ALA A 384 1.04 24.65 11.26
N LEU A 385 1.21 23.99 12.37
CA LEU A 385 0.82 22.59 12.55
C LEU A 385 -0.71 22.52 12.68
N ALA A 386 -1.36 21.62 11.92
CA ALA A 386 -2.81 21.46 11.99
C ALA A 386 -3.27 20.72 13.26
N PHE A 387 -2.51 19.72 13.69
CA PHE A 387 -2.86 18.86 14.83
C PHE A 387 -1.66 18.73 15.78
N ASP A 388 -1.84 19.12 17.04
CA ASP A 388 -0.82 18.96 18.09
C ASP A 388 -1.05 17.65 18.86
N THR A 389 -0.90 16.52 18.15
CA THR A 389 -1.07 15.15 18.65
C THR A 389 0.20 14.35 18.39
N PRO A 390 0.50 13.30 19.17
CA PRO A 390 1.60 12.39 18.86
C PRO A 390 1.50 11.86 17.42
N ARG A 391 2.64 11.78 16.74
CA ARG A 391 2.73 11.41 15.33
C ARG A 391 3.96 10.56 15.05
N PHE A 392 4.01 10.00 13.85
CA PHE A 392 5.19 9.24 13.39
C PHE A 392 6.00 10.07 12.38
N HIS A 393 5.97 9.74 11.10
CA HIS A 393 6.81 10.35 10.06
C HIS A 393 6.03 11.19 9.03
N GLU A 394 4.80 11.51 9.33
CA GLU A 394 3.95 12.41 8.55
C GLU A 394 3.29 13.43 9.46
N ALA A 395 2.97 14.60 8.91
CA ALA A 395 2.20 15.61 9.62
C ALA A 395 1.44 16.51 8.64
N VAL A 396 0.33 17.08 9.12
CA VAL A 396 -0.44 18.08 8.38
C VAL A 396 -0.04 19.47 8.83
N LEU A 397 0.36 20.30 7.87
CA LEU A 397 0.58 21.74 8.04
C LEU A 397 -0.59 22.50 7.44
N THR A 398 -0.93 23.65 8.02
CA THR A 398 -1.85 24.63 7.44
C THR A 398 -1.06 25.83 6.93
N LEU A 399 -1.43 26.31 5.73
CA LEU A 399 -0.82 27.48 5.12
C LEU A 399 -1.82 28.67 5.14
N ASP A 400 -1.32 29.91 5.15
CA ASP A 400 -2.17 31.11 5.03
C ASP A 400 -2.64 31.38 3.58
N ARG A 401 -2.49 30.38 2.68
CA ARG A 401 -2.78 30.44 1.25
C ARG A 401 -3.01 29.07 0.64
N PRO A 402 -3.59 29.00 -0.60
CA PRO A 402 -3.78 27.74 -1.31
C PRO A 402 -2.47 26.95 -1.48
N VAL A 403 -2.55 25.64 -1.25
CA VAL A 403 -1.40 24.72 -1.29
C VAL A 403 -0.90 24.47 -2.71
N GLY A 404 -1.81 24.30 -3.68
CA GLY A 404 -1.45 23.94 -5.05
C GLY A 404 -0.37 24.84 -5.66
N PRO A 405 -0.53 26.18 -5.71
CA PRO A 405 0.50 27.09 -6.24
C PRO A 405 1.84 27.04 -5.46
N VAL A 406 1.81 26.71 -4.17
CA VAL A 406 3.04 26.53 -3.39
C VAL A 406 3.77 25.26 -3.80
N LEU A 407 3.05 24.15 -4.01
CA LEU A 407 3.62 22.90 -4.47
C LEU A 407 4.21 23.02 -5.89
N GLU A 408 3.52 23.71 -6.80
CA GLU A 408 4.03 23.99 -8.15
C GLU A 408 5.35 24.75 -8.11
N ALA A 409 5.43 25.82 -7.32
CA ALA A 409 6.64 26.61 -7.17
C ALA A 409 7.77 25.89 -6.41
N LEU A 410 7.47 24.93 -5.54
CA LEU A 410 8.45 24.03 -4.94
C LEU A 410 8.98 23.02 -5.97
N ALA A 411 8.09 22.47 -6.81
CA ALA A 411 8.48 21.54 -7.87
C ALA A 411 9.43 22.19 -8.90
N GLU A 412 9.18 23.45 -9.27
CA GLU A 412 10.11 24.26 -10.10
C GLU A 412 11.49 24.40 -9.47
N ARG A 413 11.59 24.30 -8.14
CA ARG A 413 12.84 24.33 -7.37
C ARG A 413 13.43 22.95 -7.09
N GLY A 414 12.87 21.90 -7.69
CA GLY A 414 13.32 20.53 -7.53
C GLY A 414 12.83 19.85 -6.24
N ILE A 415 11.74 20.34 -5.62
CA ILE A 415 11.22 19.82 -4.36
C ILE A 415 9.77 19.33 -4.54
N ALA A 416 9.52 18.04 -4.31
CA ALA A 416 8.19 17.48 -4.14
C ALA A 416 7.78 17.70 -2.67
N GLY A 417 7.09 18.81 -2.41
CA GLY A 417 6.93 19.38 -1.06
C GLY A 417 5.85 18.72 -0.19
N GLY A 418 5.08 17.76 -0.70
CA GLY A 418 4.00 17.10 0.05
C GLY A 418 2.75 16.91 -0.79
N LEU A 419 1.62 16.64 -0.11
CA LEU A 419 0.31 16.41 -0.72
C LEU A 419 -0.70 17.48 -0.28
N ASP A 420 -1.38 18.11 -1.26
CA ASP A 420 -2.54 18.98 -1.00
C ASP A 420 -3.74 18.14 -0.56
N LEU A 421 -4.28 18.43 0.61
CA LEU A 421 -5.41 17.69 1.19
C LEU A 421 -6.79 18.25 0.79
N ALA A 422 -6.87 19.38 0.10
CA ALA A 422 -8.13 20.08 -0.20
C ALA A 422 -9.17 19.19 -0.91
N ALA A 423 -8.74 18.29 -1.80
CA ALA A 423 -9.64 17.40 -2.52
C ALA A 423 -10.32 16.35 -1.61
N SER A 424 -9.62 15.86 -0.59
CA SER A 424 -10.13 14.80 0.32
C SER A 424 -10.69 15.36 1.63
N TYR A 425 -10.19 16.52 2.05
CA TYR A 425 -10.53 17.18 3.31
C TYR A 425 -10.75 18.68 3.10
N PRO A 426 -11.81 19.07 2.38
CA PRO A 426 -12.09 20.48 2.08
C PRO A 426 -12.28 21.34 3.33
N GLU A 427 -12.67 20.74 4.45
CA GLU A 427 -12.80 21.43 5.75
C GLU A 427 -11.46 21.85 6.38
N LEU A 428 -10.34 21.30 5.91
CA LEU A 428 -8.99 21.70 6.33
C LEU A 428 -8.40 22.83 5.46
N GLU A 429 -9.18 23.30 4.45
CA GLU A 429 -8.83 24.41 3.55
C GLU A 429 -7.44 24.27 2.91
N HIS A 430 -6.43 24.92 3.46
CA HIS A 430 -5.06 24.99 2.92
C HIS A 430 -4.12 24.00 3.64
N ALA A 431 -4.54 22.76 3.75
CA ALA A 431 -3.79 21.73 4.45
C ALA A 431 -2.80 20.99 3.51
N LEU A 432 -1.57 20.91 3.96
CA LEU A 432 -0.45 20.24 3.30
C LEU A 432 0.04 19.07 4.15
N LEU A 433 -0.06 17.85 3.65
CA LEU A 433 0.56 16.68 4.28
C LEU A 433 2.02 16.58 3.85
N VAL A 434 2.93 16.53 4.82
CA VAL A 434 4.38 16.38 4.61
C VAL A 434 4.91 15.12 5.27
N CYS A 435 5.96 14.56 4.69
CA CYS A 435 6.63 13.35 5.18
C CYS A 435 8.15 13.55 5.15
N ALA A 436 8.85 13.05 6.17
CA ALA A 436 10.29 12.88 6.11
C ALA A 436 10.67 11.51 6.68
N THR A 437 11.58 10.83 5.98
CA THR A 437 12.12 9.55 6.41
C THR A 437 13.61 9.69 6.73
N GLU A 438 14.25 8.61 7.15
CA GLU A 438 15.69 8.55 7.43
C GLU A 438 16.57 8.94 6.23
N THR A 439 15.99 8.98 5.01
CA THR A 439 16.73 9.37 3.80
C THR A 439 17.04 10.85 3.73
N LYS A 440 16.39 11.69 4.54
CA LYS A 440 16.56 13.15 4.49
C LYS A 440 17.77 13.60 5.31
N LEU A 441 18.66 14.36 4.68
CA LEU A 441 19.79 15.00 5.34
C LEU A 441 19.38 16.38 5.90
N ASP A 442 20.19 16.93 6.80
CA ASP A 442 19.97 18.30 7.32
C ASP A 442 19.91 19.33 6.18
N ALA A 443 20.79 19.17 5.19
CA ALA A 443 20.81 20.04 4.01
C ALA A 443 19.52 19.99 3.19
N ASP A 444 18.85 18.84 3.14
CA ASP A 444 17.58 18.65 2.44
C ASP A 444 16.44 19.38 3.14
N ILE A 445 16.38 19.25 4.47
CA ILE A 445 15.41 19.94 5.32
C ILE A 445 15.61 21.46 5.24
N ASP A 446 16.87 21.91 5.30
CA ASP A 446 17.21 23.32 5.15
C ASP A 446 16.85 23.88 3.77
N ALA A 447 17.05 23.09 2.71
CA ALA A 447 16.68 23.49 1.34
C ALA A 447 15.17 23.68 1.23
N TYR A 448 14.39 22.73 1.76
CA TYR A 448 12.93 22.86 1.78
C TYR A 448 12.48 24.07 2.62
N ALA A 449 13.00 24.23 3.81
CA ALA A 449 12.62 25.36 4.68
C ALA A 449 12.95 26.72 4.04
N ARG A 450 14.12 26.88 3.40
CA ARG A 450 14.49 28.11 2.67
C ARG A 450 13.51 28.35 1.49
N ALA A 451 13.25 27.34 0.66
CA ALA A 451 12.33 27.47 -0.46
C ALA A 451 10.93 27.86 -0.02
N MET A 452 10.39 27.20 1.01
CA MET A 452 9.10 27.54 1.60
C MET A 452 9.08 28.96 2.16
N ALA A 453 10.09 29.37 2.91
CA ALA A 453 10.17 30.72 3.48
C ALA A 453 10.19 31.82 2.40
N ASP A 454 10.89 31.60 1.27
CA ASP A 454 10.90 32.53 0.15
C ASP A 454 9.51 32.67 -0.50
N LEU A 455 8.83 31.55 -0.73
CA LEU A 455 7.48 31.53 -1.28
C LEU A 455 6.48 32.21 -0.35
N MET A 456 6.59 31.96 0.95
CA MET A 456 5.69 32.56 1.94
C MET A 456 5.90 34.07 2.09
N ARG A 457 7.11 34.62 1.82
CA ARG A 457 7.43 36.05 1.83
C ARG A 457 6.95 36.77 0.55
N SER A 458 7.23 36.22 -0.63
CA SER A 458 7.00 36.87 -1.93
C SER A 458 5.54 37.31 -2.14
N SER A 459 4.60 36.51 -1.71
CA SER A 459 3.17 36.82 -1.88
C SER A 459 2.60 37.80 -0.82
N ARG A 460 3.26 37.98 0.32
CA ARG A 460 2.89 39.02 1.31
C ARG A 460 3.22 40.42 0.79
N GLY A 461 4.33 40.57 0.08
CA GLY A 461 4.70 41.83 -0.59
C GLY A 461 3.68 42.25 -1.64
N ALA A 462 3.19 41.31 -2.45
CA ALA A 462 2.17 41.57 -3.46
C ALA A 462 0.81 41.99 -2.86
N ARG A 463 0.39 41.37 -1.76
CA ARG A 463 -0.86 41.74 -1.06
C ARG A 463 -0.77 43.08 -0.32
N ALA A 464 0.39 43.42 0.21
CA ALA A 464 0.63 44.74 0.84
C ALA A 464 0.61 45.86 -0.21
N ALA A 465 1.17 45.64 -1.40
CA ALA A 465 1.14 46.62 -2.49
C ALA A 465 -0.27 46.84 -3.06
N ILE A 466 -1.15 45.84 -3.08
CA ILE A 466 -2.55 45.96 -3.53
C ILE A 466 -3.46 46.67 -2.49
N ARG A 467 -3.13 46.57 -1.20
CA ARG A 467 -3.90 47.27 -0.15
C ARG A 467 -3.43 48.69 0.14
N GLY A 468 -2.31 49.10 -0.42
CA GLY A 468 -1.72 50.42 -0.30
C GLY A 468 -1.89 51.32 -1.55
N ALA A 469 -2.55 50.81 -2.61
CA ALA A 469 -2.98 51.57 -3.77
C ALA A 469 -4.52 51.74 -3.74
#